data_16a4323c68c4fc688fa2c346bcab57bd
#
_entry.id   16a4323c68c4fc688fa2c346bcab57bd
#
_cell.length_a   1.000
_cell.length_b   1.000
_cell.length_c   1.000
_cell.angle_alpha   90.00
_cell.angle_beta   90.00
_cell.angle_gamma   90.00
#
_symmetry.space_group_name_H-M   'P 1'
#
loop_
_entity.id
_entity.type
_entity.pdbx_description
1 polymer ?
#
loop_
_entity_poly.entity_id
_entity_poly.type
_entity_poly.pdbx_seq_one_letter_code
_entity_poly.pdbx_strand_id
1 'polypeptide(L)'
;VIRDASSSHLVLIPSYNTGPKLFETVRDARAHWAPVWVVIDGSTDGTAAELRAMAAEDPHLRVLELPANRGKGAAVLHGLEEAERCGFTHALTMDADGQHPADRIPQFQGVSIANPDALVLGKPVFDAGAPRLRVGGRKISNWWANLETLWGGIGDSLFGFRVYPIKPLRAVMRRNPWMRRFDFDPEAAVRLCWAGLPTINVPAPVRYFKVEDGGVSHFNYVRDNALLTWMHTRLMLGFIGRLPMLAIRRVRSRPLRSSLR
;
A
#
# COMPACT_ATOMS: atom_id res chain seq x y z
N VAL A 1 -26.10 2.07 -5.70
CA VAL A 1 -26.40 0.80 -5.02
C VAL A 1 -25.52 0.76 -3.78
N ILE A 2 -26.13 0.91 -2.59
CA ILE A 2 -25.43 0.73 -1.32
C ILE A 2 -25.07 -0.76 -1.27
N ARG A 3 -23.78 -1.07 -1.39
CA ARG A 3 -23.28 -2.42 -1.14
C ARG A 3 -23.21 -2.63 0.36
N ASP A 4 -23.63 -3.80 0.83
CA ASP A 4 -23.43 -4.19 2.22
C ASP A 4 -21.97 -3.99 2.59
N ALA A 5 -21.73 -3.34 3.74
CA ALA A 5 -20.37 -3.07 4.19
C ALA A 5 -19.66 -4.38 4.53
N SER A 6 -18.42 -4.53 4.05
CA SER A 6 -17.61 -5.67 4.42
C SER A 6 -17.27 -5.64 5.91
N SER A 7 -17.39 -6.78 6.57
CA SER A 7 -17.02 -6.93 7.98
C SER A 7 -15.57 -7.32 8.19
N SER A 8 -14.86 -7.69 7.12
CA SER A 8 -13.47 -8.20 7.18
C SER A 8 -12.45 -7.36 6.42
N HIS A 9 -12.89 -6.64 5.39
CA HIS A 9 -12.03 -5.90 4.48
C HIS A 9 -12.43 -4.44 4.42
N LEU A 10 -11.48 -3.51 4.55
CA LEU A 10 -11.70 -2.07 4.42
C LEU A 10 -10.74 -1.45 3.40
N VAL A 11 -11.06 -0.23 2.96
CA VAL A 11 -10.12 0.65 2.26
C VAL A 11 -9.53 1.63 3.27
N LEU A 12 -8.22 1.84 3.24
CA LEU A 12 -7.49 2.72 4.12
C LEU A 12 -6.72 3.76 3.31
N ILE A 13 -7.04 5.04 3.52
CA ILE A 13 -6.47 6.17 2.78
C ILE A 13 -5.68 7.06 3.75
N PRO A 14 -4.34 6.96 3.81
CA PRO A 14 -3.51 7.92 4.52
C PRO A 14 -3.45 9.24 3.75
N SER A 15 -3.64 10.37 4.44
CA SER A 15 -3.64 11.71 3.83
C SER A 15 -2.84 12.71 4.64
N TYR A 16 -2.06 13.54 3.96
CA TYR A 16 -1.37 14.69 4.52
C TYR A 16 -1.37 15.85 3.53
N ASN A 17 -2.04 16.94 3.86
CA ASN A 17 -2.11 18.17 3.04
C ASN A 17 -2.37 17.87 1.55
N THR A 18 -3.36 17.04 1.27
CA THR A 18 -3.70 16.62 -0.10
C THR A 18 -4.63 17.61 -0.80
N GLY A 19 -5.27 18.49 -0.03
CA GLY A 19 -6.23 19.46 -0.58
C GLY A 19 -7.52 18.82 -1.10
N PRO A 20 -8.26 19.50 -1.99
CA PRO A 20 -9.57 19.06 -2.47
C PRO A 20 -9.58 17.68 -3.16
N LYS A 21 -8.43 17.24 -3.69
CA LYS A 21 -8.29 15.93 -4.36
C LYS A 21 -8.63 14.76 -3.43
N LEU A 22 -8.43 14.94 -2.12
CA LEU A 22 -8.82 13.97 -1.11
C LEU A 22 -10.30 13.63 -1.18
N PHE A 23 -11.17 14.64 -1.31
CA PHE A 23 -12.62 14.43 -1.33
C PHE A 23 -13.08 13.64 -2.55
N GLU A 24 -12.50 13.93 -3.72
CA GLU A 24 -12.74 13.16 -4.94
C GLU A 24 -12.32 11.69 -4.73
N THR A 25 -11.10 11.48 -4.23
CA THR A 25 -10.56 10.14 -3.96
C THR A 25 -11.44 9.35 -2.99
N VAL A 26 -11.94 10.00 -1.92
CA VAL A 26 -12.83 9.36 -0.93
C VAL A 26 -14.18 9.02 -1.54
N ARG A 27 -14.79 9.95 -2.31
CA ARG A 27 -16.07 9.68 -3.00
C ARG A 27 -15.94 8.54 -3.99
N ASP A 28 -14.86 8.51 -4.79
CA ASP A 28 -14.59 7.44 -5.73
C ASP A 28 -14.40 6.10 -5.01
N ALA A 29 -13.64 6.05 -3.92
CA ALA A 29 -13.46 4.83 -3.14
C ALA A 29 -14.80 4.35 -2.54
N ARG A 30 -15.61 5.28 -1.97
CA ARG A 30 -16.94 4.97 -1.41
C ARG A 30 -17.95 4.49 -2.46
N ALA A 31 -17.86 4.96 -3.69
CA ALA A 31 -18.69 4.47 -4.78
C ALA A 31 -18.43 2.99 -5.10
N HIS A 32 -17.25 2.46 -4.75
CA HIS A 32 -16.83 1.11 -5.11
C HIS A 32 -16.69 0.16 -3.92
N TRP A 33 -16.56 0.68 -2.67
CA TRP A 33 -16.37 -0.14 -1.47
C TRP A 33 -16.94 0.48 -0.19
N ALA A 34 -17.28 -0.38 0.75
CA ALA A 34 -17.63 -0.05 2.12
C ALA A 34 -17.04 -1.09 3.09
N PRO A 35 -16.40 -0.68 4.21
CA PRO A 35 -16.15 0.71 4.62
C PRO A 35 -14.87 1.31 4.01
N VAL A 36 -14.79 2.65 4.03
CA VAL A 36 -13.59 3.43 3.71
C VAL A 36 -13.16 4.24 4.93
N TRP A 37 -11.90 4.12 5.29
CA TRP A 37 -11.32 4.87 6.39
C TRP A 37 -10.23 5.80 5.90
N VAL A 38 -10.22 7.01 6.39
CA VAL A 38 -9.19 8.02 6.08
C VAL A 38 -8.41 8.34 7.33
N VAL A 39 -7.08 8.33 7.23
CA VAL A 39 -6.20 8.75 8.33
C VAL A 39 -5.55 10.08 7.95
N ILE A 40 -5.96 11.15 8.61
CA ILE A 40 -5.39 12.48 8.46
C ILE A 40 -4.11 12.54 9.31
N ASP A 41 -2.97 12.64 8.65
CA ASP A 41 -1.65 12.65 9.30
C ASP A 41 -1.19 14.08 9.65
N GLY A 42 -1.94 14.74 10.53
CA GLY A 42 -1.62 16.10 10.98
C GLY A 42 -1.73 17.15 9.87
N SER A 43 -2.71 17.03 8.98
CA SER A 43 -2.95 18.02 7.92
C SER A 43 -3.34 19.37 8.47
N THR A 44 -2.86 20.45 7.82
CA THR A 44 -3.11 21.85 8.16
C THR A 44 -3.85 22.62 7.08
N ASP A 45 -4.27 21.94 6.01
CA ASP A 45 -4.92 22.49 4.82
C ASP A 45 -6.45 22.64 4.92
N GLY A 46 -7.02 22.40 6.11
CA GLY A 46 -8.47 22.49 6.36
C GLY A 46 -9.28 21.27 5.92
N THR A 47 -8.70 20.30 5.24
CA THR A 47 -9.41 19.11 4.71
C THR A 47 -10.04 18.23 5.80
N ALA A 48 -9.50 18.24 7.01
CA ALA A 48 -10.01 17.44 8.13
C ALA A 48 -11.45 17.83 8.52
N ALA A 49 -11.77 19.12 8.53
CA ALA A 49 -13.10 19.62 8.92
C ALA A 49 -14.19 19.17 7.94
N GLU A 50 -13.94 19.32 6.63
CA GLU A 50 -14.87 18.91 5.58
C GLU A 50 -15.03 17.39 5.55
N LEU A 51 -13.94 16.66 5.74
CA LEU A 51 -14.00 15.19 5.75
C LEU A 51 -14.80 14.65 6.94
N ARG A 52 -14.71 15.30 8.11
CA ARG A 52 -15.58 14.99 9.26
C ARG A 52 -17.06 15.25 8.96
N ALA A 53 -17.37 16.33 8.25
CA ALA A 53 -18.75 16.59 7.81
C ALA A 53 -19.24 15.50 6.87
N MET A 54 -18.44 15.09 5.89
CA MET A 54 -18.79 13.96 5.00
C MET A 54 -19.01 12.66 5.80
N ALA A 55 -18.17 12.39 6.79
CA ALA A 55 -18.29 11.17 7.61
C ALA A 55 -19.53 11.20 8.55
N ALA A 56 -20.01 12.38 8.93
CA ALA A 56 -21.25 12.51 9.69
C ALA A 56 -22.49 12.10 8.88
N GLU A 57 -22.43 12.22 7.56
CA GLU A 57 -23.51 11.85 6.63
C GLU A 57 -23.39 10.43 6.08
N ASP A 58 -22.21 9.79 6.20
CA ASP A 58 -21.94 8.46 5.66
C ASP A 58 -21.43 7.49 6.75
N PRO A 59 -22.24 6.58 7.26
CA PRO A 59 -21.86 5.65 8.32
C PRO A 59 -20.74 4.67 7.93
N HIS A 60 -20.40 4.58 6.66
CA HIS A 60 -19.33 3.74 6.15
C HIS A 60 -18.04 4.50 5.83
N LEU A 61 -18.02 5.81 6.06
CA LEU A 61 -16.83 6.64 6.02
C LEU A 61 -16.36 6.94 7.46
N ARG A 62 -15.12 6.60 7.77
CA ARG A 62 -14.53 6.92 9.07
C ARG A 62 -13.27 7.75 8.92
N VAL A 63 -13.15 8.75 9.76
CA VAL A 63 -11.99 9.64 9.82
C VAL A 63 -11.22 9.41 11.11
N LEU A 64 -9.92 9.16 10.99
CA LEU A 64 -8.97 9.08 12.08
C LEU A 64 -7.98 10.23 11.94
N GLU A 65 -7.59 10.87 13.03
CA GLU A 65 -6.71 12.03 12.99
C GLU A 65 -5.50 11.83 13.89
N LEU A 66 -4.32 12.11 13.35
CA LEU A 66 -3.09 12.22 14.11
C LEU A 66 -2.80 13.71 14.39
N PRO A 67 -2.28 14.05 15.60
CA PRO A 67 -2.08 15.44 15.98
C PRO A 67 -0.94 16.14 15.21
N ALA A 68 -0.07 15.39 14.57
CA ALA A 68 1.07 15.89 13.81
C ALA A 68 1.48 14.89 12.72
N ASN A 69 2.13 15.38 11.65
CA ASN A 69 2.66 14.55 10.58
C ASN A 69 3.72 13.57 11.10
N ARG A 70 3.43 12.28 10.97
CA ARG A 70 4.33 11.17 11.30
C ARG A 70 4.77 10.38 10.10
N GLY A 71 4.19 10.66 8.94
CA GLY A 71 4.46 10.03 7.64
C GLY A 71 3.51 8.90 7.29
N LYS A 72 3.42 8.58 5.98
CA LYS A 72 2.47 7.63 5.39
C LYS A 72 2.41 6.29 6.16
N GLY A 73 3.57 5.68 6.42
CA GLY A 73 3.61 4.40 7.13
C GLY A 73 3.07 4.50 8.57
N ALA A 74 3.31 5.61 9.27
CA ALA A 74 2.77 5.82 10.62
C ALA A 74 1.24 5.99 10.60
N ALA A 75 0.71 6.72 9.61
CA ALA A 75 -0.73 6.84 9.39
C ALA A 75 -1.38 5.49 9.06
N VAL A 76 -0.74 4.71 8.19
CA VAL A 76 -1.21 3.34 7.88
C VAL A 76 -1.22 2.48 9.14
N LEU A 77 -0.12 2.46 9.93
CA LEU A 77 -0.08 1.68 11.16
C LEU A 77 -1.20 2.06 12.13
N HIS A 78 -1.45 3.34 12.32
CA HIS A 78 -2.54 3.84 13.17
C HIS A 78 -3.91 3.32 12.67
N GLY A 79 -4.18 3.43 11.38
CA GLY A 79 -5.41 2.91 10.78
C GLY A 79 -5.55 1.39 10.91
N LEU A 80 -4.45 0.63 10.76
CA LEU A 80 -4.45 -0.82 10.91
C LEU A 80 -4.70 -1.27 12.37
N GLU A 81 -4.15 -0.55 13.35
CA GLU A 81 -4.38 -0.84 14.77
C GLU A 81 -5.84 -0.64 15.15
N GLU A 82 -6.44 0.44 14.66
CA GLU A 82 -7.85 0.69 14.88
C GLU A 82 -8.74 -0.30 14.11
N ALA A 83 -8.39 -0.65 12.87
CA ALA A 83 -9.11 -1.62 12.06
C ALA A 83 -9.14 -3.00 12.72
N GLU A 84 -8.00 -3.46 13.24
CA GLU A 84 -7.93 -4.73 13.97
C GLU A 84 -8.76 -4.71 15.25
N ARG A 85 -8.77 -3.58 15.99
CA ARG A 85 -9.61 -3.40 17.19
C ARG A 85 -11.11 -3.49 16.87
N CYS A 86 -11.49 -3.07 15.64
CA CYS A 86 -12.86 -3.18 15.13
C CYS A 86 -13.16 -4.53 14.45
N GLY A 87 -12.25 -5.49 14.46
CA GLY A 87 -12.46 -6.84 13.93
C GLY A 87 -12.11 -7.04 12.47
N PHE A 88 -11.61 -6.01 11.75
CA PHE A 88 -11.15 -6.18 10.38
C PHE A 88 -9.88 -7.02 10.30
N THR A 89 -9.76 -7.79 9.22
CA THR A 89 -8.63 -8.70 8.98
C THR A 89 -7.74 -8.24 7.84
N HIS A 90 -8.28 -7.45 6.89
CA HIS A 90 -7.57 -6.99 5.70
C HIS A 90 -7.82 -5.51 5.44
N ALA A 91 -6.82 -4.84 4.91
CA ALA A 91 -6.93 -3.44 4.50
C ALA A 91 -6.32 -3.24 3.11
N LEU A 92 -7.10 -2.65 2.20
CA LEU A 92 -6.60 -2.11 0.94
C LEU A 92 -6.07 -0.70 1.21
N THR A 93 -4.77 -0.49 1.03
CA THR A 93 -4.20 0.87 1.07
C THR A 93 -4.37 1.57 -0.27
N MET A 94 -4.67 2.85 -0.23
CA MET A 94 -4.87 3.69 -1.41
C MET A 94 -4.34 5.09 -1.11
N ASP A 95 -3.55 5.69 -2.02
CA ASP A 95 -3.06 7.05 -1.84
C ASP A 95 -4.19 8.08 -2.04
N ALA A 96 -4.07 9.23 -1.38
CA ALA A 96 -5.11 10.24 -1.33
C ALA A 96 -5.14 11.18 -2.56
N ASP A 97 -4.19 11.04 -3.49
CA ASP A 97 -3.94 11.94 -4.63
C ASP A 97 -4.74 11.62 -5.90
N GLY A 98 -5.62 10.62 -5.85
CA GLY A 98 -6.47 10.19 -6.96
C GLY A 98 -5.75 9.41 -8.07
N GLN A 99 -4.46 9.08 -7.92
CA GLN A 99 -3.72 8.32 -8.94
C GLN A 99 -4.12 6.85 -9.01
N HIS A 100 -4.69 6.31 -7.93
CA HIS A 100 -5.10 4.91 -7.83
C HIS A 100 -6.50 4.69 -8.40
N PRO A 101 -6.74 3.58 -9.12
CA PRO A 101 -8.01 3.30 -9.78
C PRO A 101 -9.03 2.74 -8.78
N ALA A 102 -9.95 3.59 -8.30
CA ALA A 102 -10.98 3.20 -7.34
C ALA A 102 -11.93 2.11 -7.89
N ASP A 103 -12.18 2.10 -9.20
CA ASP A 103 -12.96 1.07 -9.89
C ASP A 103 -12.35 -0.34 -9.79
N ARG A 104 -11.07 -0.45 -9.44
CA ARG A 104 -10.37 -1.73 -9.21
C ARG A 104 -10.43 -2.23 -7.78
N ILE A 105 -10.93 -1.44 -6.83
CA ILE A 105 -11.06 -1.87 -5.43
C ILE A 105 -11.80 -3.21 -5.30
N PRO A 106 -12.97 -3.45 -5.93
CA PRO A 106 -13.68 -4.72 -5.81
C PRO A 106 -12.87 -5.92 -6.33
N GLN A 107 -12.09 -5.73 -7.40
CA GLN A 107 -11.22 -6.78 -7.94
C GLN A 107 -10.13 -7.17 -6.94
N PHE A 108 -9.44 -6.18 -6.34
CA PHE A 108 -8.37 -6.41 -5.37
C PHE A 108 -8.89 -7.07 -4.10
N GLN A 109 -10.02 -6.59 -3.58
CA GLN A 109 -10.66 -7.16 -2.41
C GLN A 109 -11.15 -8.60 -2.69
N GLY A 110 -11.71 -8.86 -3.87
CA GLY A 110 -12.12 -10.21 -4.28
C GLY A 110 -10.96 -11.19 -4.35
N VAL A 111 -9.80 -10.76 -4.88
CA VAL A 111 -8.57 -11.57 -4.89
C VAL A 111 -8.09 -11.86 -3.47
N SER A 112 -8.15 -10.87 -2.57
CA SER A 112 -7.76 -11.05 -1.17
C SER A 112 -8.71 -11.99 -0.41
N ILE A 113 -10.02 -11.86 -0.63
CA ILE A 113 -11.03 -12.74 -0.03
C ILE A 113 -10.80 -14.20 -0.46
N ALA A 114 -10.47 -14.43 -1.73
CA ALA A 114 -10.16 -15.76 -2.24
C ALA A 114 -8.79 -16.30 -1.76
N ASN A 115 -7.89 -15.43 -1.30
CA ASN A 115 -6.53 -15.77 -0.88
C ASN A 115 -6.15 -15.01 0.41
N PRO A 116 -6.75 -15.34 1.55
CA PRO A 116 -6.67 -14.52 2.77
C PRO A 116 -5.25 -14.42 3.37
N ASP A 117 -4.37 -15.34 3.07
CA ASP A 117 -2.98 -15.31 3.54
C ASP A 117 -2.04 -14.57 2.60
N ALA A 118 -2.54 -14.10 1.43
CA ALA A 118 -1.71 -13.48 0.42
C ALA A 118 -1.58 -11.95 0.60
N LEU A 119 -0.41 -11.44 0.22
CA LEU A 119 -0.20 -10.03 -0.05
C LEU A 119 -0.62 -9.74 -1.49
N VAL A 120 -1.69 -8.97 -1.69
CA VAL A 120 -2.16 -8.58 -3.03
C VAL A 120 -1.51 -7.25 -3.42
N LEU A 121 -0.66 -7.30 -4.43
CA LEU A 121 0.14 -6.17 -4.92
C LEU A 121 -0.44 -5.62 -6.22
N GLY A 122 -0.64 -4.32 -6.28
CA GLY A 122 -0.90 -3.64 -7.54
C GLY A 122 0.34 -3.64 -8.43
N LYS A 123 0.16 -4.02 -9.70
CA LYS A 123 1.18 -3.87 -10.74
C LYS A 123 0.75 -2.72 -11.65
N PRO A 124 1.43 -1.57 -11.61
CA PRO A 124 1.01 -0.40 -12.36
C PRO A 124 1.09 -0.66 -13.87
N VAL A 125 0.00 -0.31 -14.56
CA VAL A 125 -0.05 -0.24 -16.01
C VAL A 125 0.00 1.24 -16.38
N PHE A 126 1.09 1.64 -17.02
CA PHE A 126 1.35 3.02 -17.40
C PHE A 126 0.76 3.31 -18.78
N ASP A 127 0.18 4.48 -18.94
CA ASP A 127 -0.17 5.03 -20.23
C ASP A 127 1.07 5.63 -20.94
N ALA A 128 0.88 6.07 -22.20
CA ALA A 128 1.95 6.68 -23.00
C ALA A 128 2.47 8.02 -22.44
N GLY A 129 1.71 8.67 -21.55
CA GLY A 129 2.05 9.93 -20.91
C GLY A 129 2.88 9.80 -19.64
N ALA A 130 3.16 8.58 -19.17
CA ALA A 130 3.88 8.38 -17.92
C ALA A 130 5.32 8.95 -17.94
N PRO A 131 5.75 9.71 -16.91
CA PRO A 131 7.08 10.32 -16.86
C PRO A 131 8.19 9.25 -16.87
N ARG A 132 9.02 9.24 -17.91
CA ARG A 132 10.08 8.22 -18.12
C ARG A 132 11.03 8.08 -16.93
N LEU A 133 11.37 9.19 -16.27
CA LEU A 133 12.26 9.19 -15.09
C LEU A 133 11.64 8.42 -13.92
N ARG A 134 10.33 8.59 -13.66
CA ARG A 134 9.61 7.86 -12.61
C ARG A 134 9.54 6.36 -12.92
N VAL A 135 9.28 6.01 -14.16
CA VAL A 135 9.26 4.60 -14.61
C VAL A 135 10.65 3.97 -14.48
N GLY A 136 11.72 4.71 -14.83
CA GLY A 136 13.12 4.25 -14.68
C GLY A 136 13.52 4.01 -13.23
N GLY A 137 13.28 4.98 -12.35
CA GLY A 137 13.59 4.85 -10.91
C GLY A 137 12.85 3.69 -10.24
N ARG A 138 11.60 3.46 -10.66
CA ARG A 138 10.79 2.34 -10.19
C ARG A 138 11.39 0.98 -10.54
N LYS A 139 11.98 0.83 -11.72
CA LYS A 139 12.66 -0.42 -12.13
C LYS A 139 13.84 -0.76 -11.21
N ILE A 140 14.59 0.24 -10.75
CA ILE A 140 15.73 0.06 -9.84
C ILE A 140 15.23 -0.46 -8.48
N SER A 141 14.23 0.20 -7.88
CA SER A 141 13.66 -0.26 -6.60
C SER A 141 13.04 -1.66 -6.71
N ASN A 142 12.35 -1.94 -7.80
CA ASN A 142 11.79 -3.27 -8.07
C ASN A 142 12.86 -4.35 -8.19
N TRP A 143 14.00 -4.04 -8.82
CA TRP A 143 15.13 -4.97 -8.93
C TRP A 143 15.70 -5.29 -7.55
N TRP A 144 15.94 -4.27 -6.69
CA TRP A 144 16.40 -4.46 -5.33
C TRP A 144 15.41 -5.28 -4.49
N ALA A 145 14.12 -4.94 -4.50
CA ALA A 145 13.10 -5.67 -3.76
C ALA A 145 13.00 -7.15 -4.18
N ASN A 146 13.16 -7.44 -5.48
CA ASN A 146 13.18 -8.81 -5.97
C ASN A 146 14.46 -9.56 -5.58
N LEU A 147 15.63 -8.92 -5.62
CA LEU A 147 16.89 -9.50 -5.13
C LEU A 147 16.78 -9.85 -3.64
N GLU A 148 16.34 -8.91 -2.82
CA GLU A 148 16.17 -9.04 -1.36
C GLU A 148 15.18 -10.14 -0.96
N THR A 149 14.34 -10.58 -1.86
CA THR A 149 13.37 -11.67 -1.65
C THR A 149 13.71 -12.95 -2.43
N LEU A 150 14.89 -13.04 -3.07
CA LEU A 150 15.23 -14.08 -4.04
C LEU A 150 14.15 -14.25 -5.13
N TRP A 151 13.70 -13.13 -5.70
CA TRP A 151 12.60 -13.11 -6.68
C TRP A 151 11.31 -13.70 -6.12
N GLY A 152 10.91 -13.25 -4.93
CA GLY A 152 9.68 -13.65 -4.25
C GLY A 152 8.38 -13.16 -4.89
N GLY A 153 8.44 -12.63 -6.14
CA GLY A 153 7.26 -12.29 -6.93
C GLY A 153 6.72 -10.88 -6.68
N ILE A 154 7.54 -9.91 -6.27
CA ILE A 154 7.13 -8.52 -6.14
C ILE A 154 7.08 -7.88 -7.52
N GLY A 155 5.88 -7.64 -8.06
CA GLY A 155 5.68 -7.03 -9.37
C GLY A 155 5.99 -5.54 -9.38
N ASP A 156 5.63 -4.82 -8.32
CA ASP A 156 6.03 -3.42 -8.09
C ASP A 156 6.15 -3.12 -6.60
N SER A 157 7.28 -2.54 -6.21
CA SER A 157 7.62 -2.25 -4.82
C SER A 157 7.15 -0.87 -4.35
N LEU A 158 6.84 0.06 -5.27
CA LEU A 158 6.54 1.46 -4.96
C LEU A 158 5.06 1.84 -5.18
N PHE A 159 4.26 0.93 -5.76
CA PHE A 159 2.85 1.20 -5.99
C PHE A 159 2.04 0.88 -4.73
N GLY A 160 1.44 1.90 -4.13
CA GLY A 160 0.78 1.82 -2.82
C GLY A 160 -0.62 1.21 -2.85
N PHE A 161 -1.15 0.80 -4.02
CA PHE A 161 -2.47 0.17 -4.15
C PHE A 161 -2.39 -1.32 -3.90
N ARG A 162 -2.65 -1.75 -2.66
CA ARG A 162 -2.39 -3.11 -2.18
C ARG A 162 -3.39 -3.56 -1.14
N VAL A 163 -3.69 -4.86 -1.07
CA VAL A 163 -4.41 -5.43 0.07
C VAL A 163 -3.44 -6.19 0.95
N TYR A 164 -3.45 -5.83 2.21
CA TYR A 164 -2.60 -6.42 3.25
C TYR A 164 -3.44 -7.19 4.28
N PRO A 165 -3.04 -8.41 4.66
CA PRO A 165 -3.48 -8.97 5.93
C PRO A 165 -2.99 -8.10 7.09
N ILE A 166 -3.90 -7.63 7.95
CA ILE A 166 -3.61 -6.62 8.99
C ILE A 166 -2.61 -7.15 10.02
N LYS A 167 -2.85 -8.34 10.58
CA LYS A 167 -1.99 -8.90 11.63
C LYS A 167 -0.53 -9.04 11.22
N PRO A 168 -0.20 -9.67 10.06
CA PRO A 168 1.18 -9.78 9.61
C PRO A 168 1.84 -8.41 9.36
N LEU A 169 1.15 -7.50 8.68
CA LEU A 169 1.71 -6.18 8.38
C LEU A 169 1.99 -5.40 9.66
N ARG A 170 1.03 -5.34 10.58
CA ARG A 170 1.20 -4.66 11.87
C ARG A 170 2.36 -5.26 12.67
N ALA A 171 2.49 -6.59 12.70
CA ALA A 171 3.61 -7.25 13.39
C ALA A 171 4.97 -6.86 12.78
N VAL A 172 5.05 -6.77 11.46
CA VAL A 172 6.25 -6.29 10.75
C VAL A 172 6.53 -4.83 11.10
N MET A 173 5.54 -3.95 11.05
CA MET A 173 5.71 -2.51 11.30
C MET A 173 6.09 -2.21 12.76
N ARG A 174 5.52 -2.94 13.73
CA ARG A 174 5.89 -2.78 15.16
C ARG A 174 7.33 -3.19 15.45
N ARG A 175 7.84 -4.22 14.76
CA ARG A 175 9.24 -4.64 14.87
C ARG A 175 10.22 -3.72 14.16
N ASN A 176 9.72 -2.87 13.25
CA ASN A 176 10.52 -2.00 12.41
C ASN A 176 9.99 -0.56 12.47
N PRO A 177 10.26 0.18 13.56
CA PRO A 177 9.65 1.48 13.83
C PRO A 177 10.09 2.61 12.89
N TRP A 178 11.06 2.37 12.01
CA TRP A 178 11.52 3.30 10.97
C TRP A 178 10.67 3.28 9.70
N MET A 179 9.83 2.27 9.46
CA MET A 179 8.90 2.18 8.32
C MET A 179 7.76 3.21 8.42
N ARG A 180 8.08 4.51 8.35
CA ARG A 180 7.11 5.56 8.66
C ARG A 180 6.75 6.48 7.50
N ARG A 181 7.61 6.58 6.47
CA ARG A 181 7.45 7.51 5.35
C ARG A 181 7.24 6.76 4.03
N PHE A 182 7.83 7.25 2.93
CA PHE A 182 7.72 6.61 1.61
C PHE A 182 8.49 5.29 1.49
N ASP A 183 9.38 4.99 2.41
CA ASP A 183 10.05 3.70 2.57
C ASP A 183 9.11 2.58 3.03
N PHE A 184 7.91 2.90 3.51
CA PHE A 184 6.92 1.93 3.98
C PHE A 184 6.54 0.91 2.90
N ASP A 185 6.13 1.35 1.71
CA ASP A 185 5.59 0.46 0.67
C ASP A 185 6.58 -0.61 0.22
N PRO A 186 7.84 -0.28 -0.17
CA PRO A 186 8.80 -1.30 -0.58
C PRO A 186 9.25 -2.18 0.60
N GLU A 187 9.50 -1.61 1.77
CA GLU A 187 9.95 -2.37 2.93
C GLU A 187 8.87 -3.34 3.43
N ALA A 188 7.59 -2.94 3.43
CA ALA A 188 6.48 -3.80 3.79
C ALA A 188 6.39 -5.03 2.86
N ALA A 189 6.49 -4.82 1.54
CA ALA A 189 6.44 -5.91 0.57
C ALA A 189 7.57 -6.93 0.80
N VAL A 190 8.82 -6.46 0.95
CA VAL A 190 9.98 -7.32 1.19
C VAL A 190 9.84 -8.09 2.50
N ARG A 191 9.49 -7.42 3.59
CA ARG A 191 9.40 -8.06 4.92
C ARG A 191 8.23 -9.03 5.04
N LEU A 192 7.12 -8.77 4.38
CA LEU A 192 6.00 -9.72 4.33
C LEU A 192 6.35 -10.97 3.51
N CYS A 193 7.09 -10.82 2.40
CA CYS A 193 7.68 -11.96 1.70
C CYS A 193 8.63 -12.76 2.61
N TRP A 194 9.47 -12.10 3.40
CA TRP A 194 10.32 -12.79 4.38
C TRP A 194 9.52 -13.50 5.48
N ALA A 195 8.37 -12.93 5.86
CA ALA A 195 7.45 -13.59 6.77
C ALA A 195 6.75 -14.81 6.16
N GLY A 196 6.85 -15.00 4.84
CA GLY A 196 6.33 -16.16 4.12
C GLY A 196 4.98 -15.96 3.47
N LEU A 197 4.47 -14.73 3.40
CA LEU A 197 3.22 -14.46 2.70
C LEU A 197 3.42 -14.66 1.19
N PRO A 198 2.53 -15.40 0.52
CA PRO A 198 2.52 -15.45 -0.94
C PRO A 198 2.13 -14.09 -1.52
N THR A 199 2.68 -13.76 -2.69
CA THR A 199 2.39 -12.51 -3.40
C THR A 199 1.50 -12.77 -4.59
N ILE A 200 0.45 -11.98 -4.77
CA ILE A 200 -0.41 -11.98 -5.95
C ILE A 200 -0.37 -10.60 -6.57
N ASN A 201 0.05 -10.52 -7.85
CA ASN A 201 0.14 -9.25 -8.56
C ASN A 201 -1.11 -9.05 -9.42
N VAL A 202 -1.79 -7.92 -9.23
CA VAL A 202 -2.98 -7.55 -9.99
C VAL A 202 -2.68 -6.30 -10.82
N PRO A 203 -2.84 -6.34 -12.14
CA PRO A 203 -2.65 -5.15 -12.98
C PRO A 203 -3.64 -4.05 -12.60
N ALA A 204 -3.13 -2.81 -12.48
CA ALA A 204 -3.94 -1.64 -12.18
C ALA A 204 -3.47 -0.43 -12.99
N PRO A 205 -4.35 0.27 -13.72
CA PRO A 205 -3.99 1.49 -14.43
C PRO A 205 -3.60 2.58 -13.43
N VAL A 206 -2.62 3.40 -13.78
CA VAL A 206 -2.19 4.56 -12.98
C VAL A 206 -2.55 5.82 -13.73
N ARG A 207 -3.21 6.75 -13.05
CA ARG A 207 -3.51 8.07 -13.57
C ARG A 207 -2.45 9.05 -13.09
N TYR A 208 -1.80 9.76 -14.01
CA TYR A 208 -0.92 10.86 -13.65
C TYR A 208 -1.63 12.18 -13.86
N PHE A 209 -1.73 12.96 -12.80
CA PHE A 209 -2.25 14.33 -12.89
C PHE A 209 -1.08 15.31 -13.04
N LYS A 210 -1.22 16.27 -13.90
CA LYS A 210 -0.33 17.43 -13.96
C LYS A 210 -0.55 18.31 -12.71
N VAL A 211 0.43 19.14 -12.38
CA VAL A 211 0.28 20.10 -11.27
C VAL A 211 -0.91 21.03 -11.50
N GLU A 212 -1.15 21.40 -12.77
CA GLU A 212 -2.28 22.23 -13.21
C GLU A 212 -3.65 21.56 -12.96
N ASP A 213 -3.68 20.21 -12.92
CA ASP A 213 -4.88 19.39 -12.67
C ASP A 213 -5.01 19.00 -11.18
N GLY A 214 -4.33 19.70 -10.28
CA GLY A 214 -4.36 19.45 -8.83
C GLY A 214 -3.49 18.28 -8.37
N GLY A 215 -2.53 17.84 -9.18
CA GLY A 215 -1.57 16.80 -8.80
C GLY A 215 -0.67 17.27 -7.66
N VAL A 216 -0.77 16.62 -6.49
CA VAL A 216 0.06 16.90 -5.31
C VAL A 216 1.12 15.81 -5.17
N SER A 217 2.38 16.21 -5.01
CA SER A 217 3.47 15.28 -4.73
C SER A 217 4.32 15.82 -3.58
N HIS A 218 4.34 15.09 -2.48
CA HIS A 218 5.19 15.40 -1.31
C HIS A 218 6.56 14.72 -1.36
N PHE A 219 6.92 14.10 -2.49
CA PHE A 219 8.18 13.41 -2.66
C PHE A 219 9.34 14.41 -2.82
N ASN A 220 10.25 14.43 -1.86
CA ASN A 220 11.49 15.20 -1.93
C ASN A 220 12.61 14.30 -2.47
N TYR A 221 13.10 14.63 -3.69
CA TYR A 221 14.05 13.76 -4.40
C TYR A 221 15.31 13.42 -3.61
N VAL A 222 15.91 14.38 -2.91
CA VAL A 222 17.15 14.14 -2.15
C VAL A 222 16.87 13.32 -0.90
N ARG A 223 15.96 13.81 -0.06
CA ARG A 223 15.64 13.16 1.22
C ARG A 223 15.08 11.76 1.03
N ASP A 224 14.10 11.61 0.14
CA ASP A 224 13.36 10.36 0.01
C ASP A 224 14.18 9.30 -0.74
N ASN A 225 15.04 9.69 -1.71
CA ASN A 225 16.01 8.75 -2.27
C ASN A 225 17.09 8.33 -1.26
N ALA A 226 17.56 9.23 -0.39
CA ALA A 226 18.47 8.86 0.69
C ALA A 226 17.81 7.85 1.66
N LEU A 227 16.52 8.06 2.02
CA LEU A 227 15.76 7.14 2.84
C LEU A 227 15.57 5.77 2.15
N LEU A 228 15.24 5.75 0.87
CA LEU A 228 15.10 4.51 0.08
C LEU A 228 16.44 3.76 -0.01
N THR A 229 17.55 4.46 -0.24
CA THR A 229 18.89 3.86 -0.27
C THR A 229 19.23 3.24 1.08
N TRP A 230 19.00 3.97 2.16
CA TRP A 230 19.20 3.45 3.52
C TRP A 230 18.31 2.26 3.84
N MET A 231 17.05 2.30 3.40
CA MET A 231 16.12 1.18 3.53
C MET A 231 16.66 -0.07 2.81
N HIS A 232 17.04 0.02 1.54
CA HIS A 232 17.60 -1.11 0.79
C HIS A 232 18.92 -1.61 1.42
N THR A 233 19.77 -0.73 1.98
CA THR A 233 20.96 -1.15 2.72
C THR A 233 20.60 -2.03 3.91
N ARG A 234 19.62 -1.61 4.74
CA ARG A 234 19.13 -2.41 5.87
C ARG A 234 18.51 -3.74 5.42
N LEU A 235 17.73 -3.70 4.33
CA LEU A 235 17.10 -4.90 3.77
C LEU A 235 18.15 -5.88 3.24
N MET A 236 19.22 -5.41 2.57
CA MET A 236 20.31 -6.25 2.12
C MET A 236 21.04 -6.94 3.27
N LEU A 237 21.34 -6.23 4.36
CA LEU A 237 21.92 -6.85 5.56
C LEU A 237 20.97 -7.91 6.13
N GLY A 238 19.68 -7.60 6.22
CA GLY A 238 18.66 -8.54 6.66
C GLY A 238 18.49 -9.75 5.73
N PHE A 239 18.63 -9.56 4.42
CA PHE A 239 18.58 -10.57 3.39
C PHE A 239 19.72 -11.58 3.51
N ILE A 240 20.96 -11.10 3.68
CA ILE A 240 22.13 -11.97 3.85
C ILE A 240 21.91 -12.97 4.99
N GLY A 241 21.42 -12.50 6.13
CA GLY A 241 21.11 -13.38 7.27
C GLY A 241 19.94 -14.37 7.02
N ARG A 242 19.11 -14.13 6.02
CA ARG A 242 17.95 -14.95 5.64
C ARG A 242 18.17 -15.85 4.43
N LEU A 243 19.28 -15.70 3.74
CA LEU A 243 19.60 -16.45 2.52
C LEU A 243 19.31 -17.96 2.64
N PRO A 244 19.77 -18.69 3.68
CA PRO A 244 19.51 -20.12 3.78
C PRO A 244 18.02 -20.45 3.85
N MET A 245 17.26 -19.68 4.65
CA MET A 245 15.82 -19.87 4.79
C MET A 245 15.07 -19.60 3.47
N LEU A 246 15.43 -18.51 2.79
CA LEU A 246 14.80 -18.12 1.51
C LEU A 246 15.12 -19.14 0.41
N ALA A 247 16.35 -19.65 0.36
CA ALA A 247 16.74 -20.69 -0.58
C ALA A 247 15.93 -21.99 -0.37
N ILE A 248 15.78 -22.43 0.90
CA ILE A 248 14.98 -23.61 1.23
C ILE A 248 13.51 -23.41 0.82
N ARG A 249 12.93 -22.25 1.11
CA ARG A 249 11.55 -21.95 0.72
C ARG A 249 11.39 -21.97 -0.79
N ARG A 250 12.33 -21.40 -1.55
CA ARG A 250 12.30 -21.37 -3.02
C ARG A 250 12.38 -22.78 -3.64
N VAL A 251 13.15 -23.68 -3.05
CA VAL A 251 13.21 -25.08 -3.49
C VAL A 251 11.87 -25.77 -3.23
N ARG A 252 11.27 -25.56 -2.08
CA ARG A 252 9.98 -26.18 -1.70
C ARG A 252 8.79 -25.63 -2.49
N SER A 253 8.83 -24.36 -2.92
CA SER A 253 7.76 -23.72 -3.71
C SER A 253 7.84 -24.00 -5.21
N ARG A 254 8.91 -24.65 -5.71
CA ARG A 254 8.94 -25.13 -7.10
C ARG A 254 7.95 -26.29 -7.24
N PRO A 255 6.91 -26.18 -8.10
CA PRO A 255 6.09 -27.35 -8.40
C PRO A 255 7.03 -28.44 -8.93
N LEU A 256 6.88 -29.65 -8.39
CA LEU A 256 7.49 -30.85 -8.99
C LEU A 256 7.11 -30.82 -10.47
N ARG A 257 8.07 -30.56 -11.34
CA ARG A 257 7.86 -30.80 -12.78
C ARG A 257 7.45 -32.26 -12.90
N SER A 258 6.15 -32.46 -13.12
CA SER A 258 5.66 -33.76 -13.48
C SER A 258 6.45 -34.17 -14.74
N SER A 259 7.36 -35.12 -14.56
CA SER A 259 7.98 -35.86 -15.66
C SER A 259 6.88 -36.70 -16.30
N LEU A 260 6.13 -36.10 -17.19
CA LEU A 260 5.37 -36.85 -18.19
C LEU A 260 6.29 -36.99 -19.38
N ARG A 261 6.88 -38.17 -19.48
CA ARG A 261 7.36 -38.73 -20.73
C ARG A 261 6.17 -39.18 -21.56
#